data_ca8101274f57fd9a269c2c858fb70414
#
_entry.id   ca8101274f57fd9a269c2c858fb70414
#
_cell.length_a   1.000
_cell.length_b   1.000
_cell.length_c   1.000
_cell.angle_alpha   90.00
_cell.angle_beta   90.00
_cell.angle_gamma   90.00
#
_symmetry.space_group_name_H-M   'P 1'
#
loop_
_entity.id
_entity.type
_entity.pdbx_description
1 polymer ?
#
loop_
_entity_poly.entity_id
_entity_poly.type
_entity_poly.pdbx_seq_one_letter_code
_entity_poly.pdbx_strand_id
1 'polypeptide(L)'
;MIKKLSLYTFALLGTLVLFNSCKKEYESVETLDTRSIKEYLAKNNIPENMDPSGFYYQIINPGTGAAVANTDSVYYTYDFKHADGTSITKNGDYTIPGTFLGYTDRFSFLTIPAVRITLGKLKKGGAARVILPSRMAFGKNGLTALGVESNEIIVIDLTLPLFNNQVEVDNFLINKFITANSLQVTTDPTRVRYIISAEGTGKTDLKETSKVNVKYTGRFLNGTTFDSSTDGVTFTLNELIPGWYKVMPGKIGTGGKIRLIIPSDLGYGQSSQTDGMGTVTIPGNSCLDFDIEIVSITN
;
A
#
# COMPACT_ATOMS: atom_id res chain seq x y z
N MET A 1 58.57 60.32 1.52
CA MET A 1 58.31 59.03 2.17
C MET A 1 56.85 58.86 2.67
N ILE A 2 56.20 59.93 3.10
CA ILE A 2 54.86 59.89 3.71
C ILE A 2 53.74 59.44 2.74
N LYS A 3 53.80 59.72 1.40
CA LYS A 3 52.79 59.38 0.40
C LYS A 3 52.79 57.92 0.07
N LYS A 4 53.87 57.17 0.21
CA LYS A 4 53.93 55.71 -0.06
C LYS A 4 53.38 54.86 1.11
N LEU A 5 53.53 55.39 2.36
CA LEU A 5 53.02 54.73 3.55
C LEU A 5 51.49 54.76 3.61
N SER A 6 50.85 55.84 3.13
CA SER A 6 49.39 55.96 3.06
C SER A 6 48.76 55.01 2.07
N LEU A 7 49.44 54.64 0.95
CA LEU A 7 48.95 53.76 -0.04
C LEU A 7 48.90 52.26 0.42
N TYR A 8 49.94 51.91 1.20
CA TYR A 8 49.99 50.53 1.79
C TYR A 8 49.01 50.32 2.94
N THR A 9 48.72 51.35 3.73
CA THR A 9 47.72 51.31 4.80
C THR A 9 46.30 51.21 4.20
N PHE A 10 46.01 51.94 3.10
CA PHE A 10 44.71 51.74 2.38
C PHE A 10 44.56 50.42 1.72
N ALA A 11 45.64 49.86 1.14
CA ALA A 11 45.60 48.50 0.56
C ALA A 11 45.42 47.43 1.63
N LEU A 12 46.02 47.57 2.80
CA LEU A 12 45.88 46.64 3.93
C LEU A 12 44.48 46.69 4.58
N LEU A 13 43.89 47.90 4.71
CA LEU A 13 42.49 48.02 5.14
C LEU A 13 41.50 47.47 4.11
N GLY A 14 41.75 47.65 2.83
CA GLY A 14 40.92 47.09 1.75
C GLY A 14 40.92 45.55 1.71
N THR A 15 42.06 44.94 2.00
CA THR A 15 42.14 43.46 2.09
C THR A 15 41.47 42.91 3.34
N LEU A 16 41.51 43.61 4.48
CA LEU A 16 40.80 43.21 5.70
C LEU A 16 39.27 43.25 5.56
N VAL A 17 38.72 44.17 4.73
CA VAL A 17 37.28 44.23 4.45
C VAL A 17 36.84 43.12 3.52
N LEU A 18 37.70 42.63 2.62
CA LEU A 18 37.37 41.53 1.70
C LEU A 18 37.34 40.16 2.39
N PHE A 19 38.01 39.97 3.53
CA PHE A 19 37.95 38.74 4.33
C PHE A 19 36.77 38.67 5.29
N ASN A 20 35.97 39.76 5.45
CA ASN A 20 34.70 39.73 6.12
C ASN A 20 33.54 39.42 5.17
N SER A 21 33.82 38.81 3.98
CA SER A 21 32.81 38.27 3.11
C SER A 21 32.05 37.20 3.85
N CYS A 22 30.79 37.45 4.14
CA CYS A 22 29.78 36.62 4.73
C CYS A 22 30.13 35.13 4.74
N LYS A 23 30.57 34.61 5.87
CA LYS A 23 30.28 33.20 6.17
C LYS A 23 28.75 33.12 6.16
N LYS A 24 28.14 32.69 5.04
CA LYS A 24 26.81 32.12 5.11
C LYS A 24 26.93 30.97 6.11
N GLU A 25 26.54 31.18 7.35
CA GLU A 25 26.28 30.07 8.26
C GLU A 25 25.16 29.28 7.61
N TYR A 26 25.53 28.21 6.92
CA TYR A 26 24.55 27.25 6.46
C TYR A 26 23.99 26.56 7.70
N GLU A 27 22.72 26.83 7.97
CA GLU A 27 21.99 26.12 9.00
C GLU A 27 22.14 24.59 8.81
N SER A 28 22.46 23.88 9.88
CA SER A 28 22.62 22.42 9.76
C SER A 28 21.29 21.76 9.39
N VAL A 29 21.33 20.63 8.68
CA VAL A 29 20.12 19.86 8.35
C VAL A 29 19.34 19.50 9.62
N GLU A 30 20.02 19.21 10.70
CA GLU A 30 19.41 18.89 11.99
C GLU A 30 18.62 20.08 12.58
N THR A 31 19.15 21.30 12.46
CA THR A 31 18.45 22.52 12.90
C THR A 31 17.24 22.80 12.02
N LEU A 32 17.39 22.64 10.69
CA LEU A 32 16.29 22.75 9.73
C LEU A 32 15.17 21.74 10.04
N ASP A 33 15.51 20.47 10.19
CA ASP A 33 14.58 19.40 10.53
C ASP A 33 13.82 19.71 11.83
N THR A 34 14.56 20.12 12.87
CA THR A 34 13.99 20.44 14.19
C THR A 34 12.99 21.61 14.09
N ARG A 35 13.32 22.65 13.35
CA ARG A 35 12.44 23.81 13.13
C ARG A 35 11.18 23.37 12.37
N SER A 36 11.33 22.71 11.23
CA SER A 36 10.20 22.25 10.40
C SER A 36 9.26 21.32 11.17
N ILE A 37 9.81 20.41 11.99
CA ILE A 37 9.01 19.53 12.83
C ILE A 37 8.24 20.31 13.88
N LYS A 38 8.90 21.25 14.60
CA LYS A 38 8.22 22.08 15.62
C LYS A 38 7.10 22.92 15.02
N GLU A 39 7.32 23.50 13.86
CA GLU A 39 6.29 24.23 13.12
C GLU A 39 5.12 23.31 12.74
N TYR A 40 5.40 22.10 12.24
CA TYR A 40 4.39 21.10 11.91
C TYR A 40 3.58 20.68 13.15
N LEU A 41 4.24 20.35 14.26
CA LEU A 41 3.61 19.96 15.52
C LEU A 41 2.69 21.07 16.06
N ALA A 42 3.17 22.31 16.08
CA ALA A 42 2.41 23.46 16.54
C ALA A 42 1.19 23.74 15.65
N LYS A 43 1.35 23.73 14.32
CA LYS A 43 0.27 23.93 13.35
C LYS A 43 -0.86 22.89 13.49
N ASN A 44 -0.49 21.66 13.81
CA ASN A 44 -1.43 20.55 13.89
C ASN A 44 -1.90 20.22 15.32
N ASN A 45 -1.51 21.01 16.32
CA ASN A 45 -1.79 20.79 17.75
C ASN A 45 -1.34 19.39 18.24
N ILE A 46 -0.18 18.94 17.77
CA ILE A 46 0.40 17.64 18.14
C ILE A 46 1.40 17.85 19.29
N PRO A 47 1.29 17.12 20.40
CA PRO A 47 2.28 17.17 21.48
C PRO A 47 3.69 16.79 20.99
N GLU A 48 4.71 17.49 21.48
CA GLU A 48 6.12 17.18 21.18
C GLU A 48 6.53 15.89 21.90
N ASN A 49 6.43 14.75 21.19
CA ASN A 49 6.71 13.41 21.69
C ASN A 49 7.80 12.78 20.84
N MET A 50 9.04 12.82 21.31
CA MET A 50 10.20 12.31 20.58
C MET A 50 10.58 10.93 21.07
N ASP A 51 10.78 9.99 20.15
CA ASP A 51 11.36 8.68 20.43
C ASP A 51 12.89 8.82 20.66
N PRO A 52 13.50 8.04 21.54
CA PRO A 52 14.97 8.05 21.73
C PRO A 52 15.76 7.82 20.42
N SER A 53 15.18 7.22 19.41
CA SER A 53 15.76 7.05 18.06
C SER A 53 15.76 8.35 17.23
N GLY A 54 15.16 9.46 17.72
CA GLY A 54 15.24 10.78 17.10
C GLY A 54 14.13 11.12 16.11
N PHE A 55 13.05 10.36 16.03
CA PHE A 55 11.82 10.71 15.31
C PHE A 55 10.72 11.14 16.29
N TYR A 56 9.69 11.82 15.78
CA TYR A 56 8.52 12.22 16.58
C TYR A 56 7.32 11.36 16.23
N TYR A 57 6.42 11.16 17.21
CA TYR A 57 5.21 10.37 16.98
C TYR A 57 4.03 10.81 17.84
N GLN A 58 2.84 10.49 17.37
CA GLN A 58 1.57 10.67 18.08
C GLN A 58 0.80 9.35 18.04
N ILE A 59 0.41 8.83 19.18
CA ILE A 59 -0.59 7.75 19.26
C ILE A 59 -1.97 8.39 19.11
N ILE A 60 -2.62 8.15 17.95
CA ILE A 60 -3.97 8.65 17.66
C ILE A 60 -5.00 7.78 18.36
N ASN A 61 -4.82 6.48 18.29
CA ASN A 61 -5.61 5.47 18.98
C ASN A 61 -4.65 4.33 19.42
N PRO A 62 -4.58 4.01 20.72
CA PRO A 62 -3.68 2.94 21.19
C PRO A 62 -4.10 1.53 20.73
N GLY A 63 -5.36 1.36 20.30
CA GLY A 63 -5.94 0.06 19.99
C GLY A 63 -6.47 -0.65 21.23
N THR A 64 -7.40 -1.58 21.01
CA THR A 64 -8.08 -2.37 22.07
C THR A 64 -7.76 -3.86 22.02
N GLY A 65 -7.12 -4.33 20.94
CA GLY A 65 -6.74 -5.71 20.75
C GLY A 65 -5.46 -6.12 21.50
N ALA A 66 -4.85 -7.22 21.08
CA ALA A 66 -3.60 -7.71 21.64
C ALA A 66 -2.43 -6.77 21.32
N ALA A 67 -1.47 -6.66 22.24
CA ALA A 67 -0.16 -6.10 21.97
C ALA A 67 0.58 -7.02 20.98
N VAL A 68 1.52 -6.46 20.22
CA VAL A 68 2.26 -7.17 19.18
C VAL A 68 3.76 -7.15 19.44
N ALA A 69 4.43 -8.27 19.15
CA ALA A 69 5.88 -8.42 19.20
C ALA A 69 6.47 -8.57 17.80
N ASN A 70 7.79 -8.43 17.66
CA ASN A 70 8.47 -8.51 16.35
C ASN A 70 8.24 -9.83 15.59
N THR A 71 7.96 -10.91 16.32
CA THR A 71 7.68 -12.24 15.77
C THR A 71 6.22 -12.46 15.37
N ASP A 72 5.34 -11.53 15.72
CA ASP A 72 3.91 -11.68 15.44
C ASP A 72 3.59 -11.26 14.00
N SER A 73 2.68 -12.00 13.37
CA SER A 73 2.09 -11.62 12.09
C SER A 73 1.12 -10.45 12.31
N VAL A 74 1.30 -9.42 11.53
CA VAL A 74 0.49 -8.21 11.55
C VAL A 74 0.02 -7.82 10.15
N TYR A 75 -1.15 -7.22 10.09
CA TYR A 75 -1.67 -6.50 8.93
C TYR A 75 -1.61 -5.02 9.26
N TYR A 76 -1.10 -4.19 8.36
CA TYR A 76 -0.97 -2.76 8.62
C TYR A 76 -1.19 -1.94 7.37
N THR A 77 -1.55 -0.68 7.56
CA THR A 77 -1.61 0.29 6.49
C THR A 77 -0.70 1.47 6.79
N TYR A 78 -0.22 2.10 5.74
CA TYR A 78 0.59 3.29 5.81
C TYR A 78 0.17 4.32 4.75
N ASP A 79 0.39 5.57 5.08
CA ASP A 79 0.28 6.69 4.15
C ASP A 79 1.44 7.67 4.43
N PHE A 80 2.41 7.70 3.52
CA PHE A 80 3.52 8.66 3.56
C PHE A 80 3.04 9.96 2.94
N LYS A 81 3.26 11.06 3.66
CA LYS A 81 2.75 12.38 3.30
C LYS A 81 3.82 13.44 3.39
N HIS A 82 3.68 14.46 2.57
CA HIS A 82 4.30 15.76 2.76
C HIS A 82 3.75 16.43 4.04
N ALA A 83 4.44 17.44 4.55
CA ALA A 83 4.00 18.18 5.73
C ALA A 83 2.67 18.96 5.50
N ASP A 84 2.28 19.20 4.26
CA ASP A 84 0.99 19.81 3.91
C ASP A 84 -0.19 18.81 3.94
N GLY A 85 0.10 17.52 4.10
CA GLY A 85 -0.88 16.44 4.14
C GLY A 85 -1.10 15.73 2.80
N THR A 86 -0.48 16.19 1.72
CA THR A 86 -0.55 15.52 0.41
C THR A 86 0.14 14.15 0.48
N SER A 87 -0.52 13.12 -0.03
CA SER A 87 0.03 11.75 -0.02
C SER A 87 1.16 11.59 -1.04
N ILE A 88 2.29 11.07 -0.59
CA ILE A 88 3.44 10.69 -1.40
C ILE A 88 3.25 9.26 -1.93
N THR A 89 2.99 8.33 -1.02
CA THR A 89 2.70 6.92 -1.33
C THR A 89 1.94 6.27 -0.17
N LYS A 90 0.98 5.43 -0.50
CA LYS A 90 0.16 4.69 0.48
C LYS A 90 -0.15 3.29 -0.04
N ASN A 91 -0.69 2.45 0.83
CA ASN A 91 -1.31 1.20 0.38
C ASN A 91 -2.41 1.50 -0.64
N GLY A 92 -2.54 0.61 -1.62
CA GLY A 92 -3.70 0.63 -2.51
C GLY A 92 -5.01 0.48 -1.74
N ASP A 93 -6.10 1.06 -2.25
CA ASP A 93 -7.39 1.11 -1.54
C ASP A 93 -7.95 -0.27 -1.18
N TYR A 94 -7.53 -1.31 -1.91
CA TYR A 94 -7.91 -2.71 -1.68
C TYR A 94 -6.69 -3.59 -1.38
N THR A 95 -5.68 -3.04 -0.69
CA THR A 95 -4.46 -3.76 -0.31
C THR A 95 -4.14 -3.50 1.16
N ILE A 96 -4.08 -4.55 1.96
CA ILE A 96 -3.59 -4.50 3.34
C ILE A 96 -2.50 -5.57 3.46
N PRO A 97 -1.22 -5.18 3.42
CA PRO A 97 -0.13 -6.14 3.49
C PRO A 97 -0.07 -6.82 4.85
N GLY A 98 0.18 -8.13 4.82
CA GLY A 98 0.50 -8.94 5.99
C GLY A 98 1.99 -9.26 6.02
N THR A 99 2.62 -9.11 7.18
CA THR A 99 4.02 -9.49 7.41
C THR A 99 4.26 -9.68 8.90
N PHE A 100 5.47 -10.09 9.29
CA PHE A 100 5.89 -10.02 10.70
C PHE A 100 6.19 -8.57 11.08
N LEU A 101 5.85 -8.15 12.30
CA LEU A 101 6.12 -6.80 12.78
C LEU A 101 7.58 -6.41 12.59
N GLY A 102 8.51 -7.35 12.79
CA GLY A 102 9.95 -7.15 12.61
C GLY A 102 10.37 -6.73 11.18
N TYR A 103 9.51 -6.85 10.19
CA TYR A 103 9.77 -6.50 8.79
C TYR A 103 8.94 -5.32 8.27
N THR A 104 8.12 -4.69 9.11
CA THR A 104 7.26 -3.57 8.72
C THR A 104 8.02 -2.29 8.40
N ASP A 105 9.31 -2.24 8.66
CA ASP A 105 10.19 -1.11 8.34
C ASP A 105 10.80 -1.16 6.94
N ARG A 106 10.54 -2.23 6.16
CA ARG A 106 11.13 -2.44 4.84
C ARG A 106 10.20 -1.98 3.73
N PHE A 107 10.58 -0.90 3.08
CA PHE A 107 9.91 -0.39 1.89
C PHE A 107 10.84 -0.57 0.69
N SER A 108 10.30 -0.68 -0.52
CA SER A 108 11.10 -0.88 -1.75
C SER A 108 12.13 0.23 -2.00
N PHE A 109 11.88 1.43 -1.48
CA PHE A 109 12.71 2.62 -1.66
C PHE A 109 13.56 2.97 -0.44
N LEU A 110 13.23 2.50 0.77
CA LEU A 110 13.92 2.86 2.01
C LEU A 110 13.56 1.92 3.16
N THR A 111 14.50 1.74 4.10
CA THR A 111 14.22 1.11 5.41
C THR A 111 13.97 2.21 6.45
N ILE A 112 12.79 2.16 7.09
CA ILE A 112 12.33 3.19 8.04
C ILE A 112 11.99 2.55 9.40
N PRO A 113 12.97 2.39 10.31
CA PRO A 113 12.77 1.76 11.61
C PRO A 113 11.65 2.37 12.45
N ALA A 114 11.38 3.67 12.28
CA ALA A 114 10.32 4.39 12.98
C ALA A 114 8.94 3.76 12.78
N VAL A 115 8.67 3.17 11.59
CA VAL A 115 7.40 2.48 11.32
C VAL A 115 7.25 1.27 12.25
N ARG A 116 8.24 0.38 12.28
CA ARG A 116 8.25 -0.82 13.14
C ARG A 116 8.17 -0.45 14.62
N ILE A 117 8.99 0.52 15.05
CA ILE A 117 9.02 0.96 16.45
C ILE A 117 7.65 1.51 16.86
N THR A 118 7.01 2.32 16.01
CA THR A 118 5.72 2.92 16.32
C THR A 118 4.58 1.89 16.28
N LEU A 119 4.54 0.99 15.30
CA LEU A 119 3.57 -0.10 15.27
C LEU A 119 3.70 -0.99 16.52
N GLY A 120 4.93 -1.26 17.01
CA GLY A 120 5.17 -2.00 18.23
C GLY A 120 4.70 -1.32 19.52
N LYS A 121 4.41 -0.01 19.49
CA LYS A 121 3.79 0.73 20.59
C LYS A 121 2.26 0.63 20.60
N LEU A 122 1.68 0.12 19.52
CA LEU A 122 0.22 -0.04 19.36
C LEU A 122 -0.23 -1.43 19.81
N LYS A 123 -1.51 -1.51 20.13
CA LYS A 123 -2.27 -2.76 20.12
C LYS A 123 -3.03 -2.88 18.80
N LYS A 124 -3.44 -4.08 18.42
CA LYS A 124 -4.34 -4.26 17.27
C LYS A 124 -5.57 -3.37 17.40
N GLY A 125 -6.01 -2.76 16.30
CA GLY A 125 -7.04 -1.72 16.24
C GLY A 125 -6.48 -0.31 16.47
N GLY A 126 -5.16 -0.16 16.61
CA GLY A 126 -4.50 1.12 16.88
C GLY A 126 -4.14 1.91 15.63
N ALA A 127 -3.88 3.20 15.84
CA ALA A 127 -3.42 4.13 14.82
C ALA A 127 -2.43 5.13 15.42
N ALA A 128 -1.43 5.52 14.63
CA ALA A 128 -0.42 6.48 15.04
C ALA A 128 0.04 7.32 13.84
N ARG A 129 0.66 8.45 14.14
CA ARG A 129 1.37 9.29 13.19
C ARG A 129 2.82 9.37 13.59
N VAL A 130 3.71 9.20 12.62
CA VAL A 130 5.15 9.40 12.73
C VAL A 130 5.52 10.67 11.98
N ILE A 131 6.40 11.48 12.55
CA ILE A 131 6.99 12.63 11.89
C ILE A 131 8.50 12.40 11.86
N LEU A 132 9.03 12.20 10.65
CA LEU A 132 10.42 11.87 10.38
C LEU A 132 11.21 13.12 10.05
N PRO A 133 12.33 13.38 10.75
CA PRO A 133 13.36 14.28 10.25
C PRO A 133 13.83 13.86 8.87
N SER A 134 14.16 14.81 8.00
CA SER A 134 14.59 14.52 6.64
C SER A 134 15.76 13.53 6.58
N ARG A 135 16.72 13.65 7.49
CA ARG A 135 17.89 12.76 7.61
C ARG A 135 17.54 11.28 7.87
N MET A 136 16.35 11.01 8.40
CA MET A 136 15.83 9.63 8.63
C MET A 136 14.94 9.14 7.49
N ALA A 137 14.73 9.95 6.47
CA ALA A 137 13.95 9.66 5.28
C ALA A 137 14.81 9.85 4.01
N PHE A 138 14.58 10.89 3.23
CA PHE A 138 15.22 11.09 1.93
C PHE A 138 16.40 12.07 1.98
N GLY A 139 16.63 12.74 3.10
CA GLY A 139 17.77 13.60 3.37
C GLY A 139 17.90 14.80 2.42
N LYS A 140 19.14 15.23 2.23
CA LYS A 140 19.47 16.38 1.38
C LYS A 140 19.19 16.17 -0.11
N ASN A 141 19.02 14.93 -0.54
CA ASN A 141 18.81 14.63 -1.97
C ASN A 141 17.31 14.61 -2.32
N GLY A 142 16.42 14.42 -1.34
CA GLY A 142 15.02 14.15 -1.61
C GLY A 142 14.81 12.89 -2.43
N LEU A 143 13.66 12.76 -3.10
CA LEU A 143 13.37 11.70 -4.07
C LEU A 143 12.42 12.24 -5.14
N THR A 144 12.97 12.76 -6.23
CA THR A 144 12.21 13.39 -7.32
C THR A 144 11.14 12.47 -7.91
N ALA A 145 11.42 11.17 -8.01
CA ALA A 145 10.46 10.18 -8.53
C ALA A 145 9.16 10.10 -7.69
N LEU A 146 9.20 10.50 -6.42
CA LEU A 146 8.06 10.57 -5.52
C LEU A 146 7.66 12.01 -5.16
N GLY A 147 8.26 13.01 -5.80
CA GLY A 147 7.98 14.42 -5.55
C GLY A 147 8.52 14.95 -4.20
N VAL A 148 9.41 14.20 -3.53
CA VAL A 148 9.97 14.60 -2.23
C VAL A 148 11.14 15.55 -2.42
N GLU A 149 11.08 16.71 -1.77
CA GLU A 149 12.10 17.76 -1.87
C GLU A 149 13.32 17.47 -0.97
N SER A 150 14.40 18.24 -1.23
CA SER A 150 15.60 18.22 -0.39
C SER A 150 15.29 18.69 1.04
N ASN A 151 15.77 17.97 2.03
CA ASN A 151 15.57 18.23 3.46
C ASN A 151 14.10 18.33 3.90
N GLU A 152 13.21 17.62 3.21
CA GLU A 152 11.81 17.57 3.55
C GLU A 152 11.53 16.58 4.70
N ILE A 153 10.79 17.02 5.73
CA ILE A 153 10.27 16.14 6.77
C ILE A 153 9.12 15.27 6.20
N ILE A 154 9.04 14.02 6.61
CA ILE A 154 7.99 13.10 6.15
C ILE A 154 7.03 12.78 7.29
N VAL A 155 5.75 12.83 6.99
CA VAL A 155 4.68 12.40 7.90
C VAL A 155 4.19 11.03 7.46
N ILE A 156 4.04 10.08 8.40
CA ILE A 156 3.55 8.73 8.08
C ILE A 156 2.37 8.42 8.98
N ASP A 157 1.19 8.29 8.40
CA ASP A 157 0.03 7.76 9.11
C ASP A 157 0.05 6.24 9.06
N LEU A 158 -0.08 5.60 10.22
CA LEU A 158 -0.02 4.16 10.42
C LEU A 158 -1.31 3.66 11.05
N THR A 159 -1.80 2.53 10.58
CA THR A 159 -2.90 1.82 11.22
C THR A 159 -2.54 0.34 11.37
N LEU A 160 -2.87 -0.23 12.52
CA LEU A 160 -2.74 -1.63 12.86
C LEU A 160 -4.13 -2.25 13.07
N PRO A 161 -4.83 -2.70 12.01
CA PRO A 161 -6.18 -3.23 12.12
C PRO A 161 -6.30 -4.46 13.04
N LEU A 162 -7.53 -4.83 13.40
CA LEU A 162 -7.84 -5.98 14.28
C LEU A 162 -7.75 -7.36 13.58
N PHE A 163 -7.25 -7.44 12.36
CA PHE A 163 -7.20 -8.69 11.62
C PHE A 163 -6.21 -9.69 12.23
N ASN A 164 -6.61 -10.96 12.29
CA ASN A 164 -5.81 -12.06 12.80
C ASN A 164 -5.31 -13.00 11.69
N ASN A 165 -5.98 -12.99 10.53
CA ASN A 165 -5.65 -13.85 9.40
C ASN A 165 -6.09 -13.22 8.07
N GLN A 166 -5.62 -13.79 6.96
CA GLN A 166 -5.91 -13.30 5.61
C GLN A 166 -7.39 -13.37 5.25
N VAL A 167 -8.13 -14.36 5.78
CA VAL A 167 -9.57 -14.49 5.53
C VAL A 167 -10.37 -13.27 6.03
N GLU A 168 -9.97 -12.73 7.19
CA GLU A 168 -10.59 -11.51 7.74
C GLU A 168 -10.28 -10.29 6.87
N VAL A 169 -9.04 -10.19 6.38
CA VAL A 169 -8.62 -9.12 5.45
C VAL A 169 -9.42 -9.21 4.16
N ASP A 170 -9.48 -10.39 3.52
CA ASP A 170 -10.20 -10.60 2.26
C ASP A 170 -11.68 -10.25 2.40
N ASN A 171 -12.32 -10.72 3.47
CA ASN A 171 -13.73 -10.39 3.75
C ASN A 171 -13.95 -8.88 3.92
N PHE A 172 -13.04 -8.20 4.62
CA PHE A 172 -13.11 -6.74 4.78
C PHE A 172 -12.96 -6.03 3.42
N LEU A 173 -11.96 -6.39 2.62
CA LEU A 173 -11.69 -5.77 1.32
C LEU A 173 -12.82 -6.01 0.32
N ILE A 174 -13.34 -7.24 0.27
CA ILE A 174 -14.47 -7.61 -0.59
C ILE A 174 -15.74 -6.84 -0.18
N ASN A 175 -16.05 -6.75 1.13
CA ASN A 175 -17.21 -6.02 1.60
C ASN A 175 -17.08 -4.50 1.33
N LYS A 176 -15.87 -3.93 1.51
CA LYS A 176 -15.57 -2.55 1.12
C LYS A 176 -15.83 -2.33 -0.38
N PHE A 177 -15.37 -3.24 -1.23
CA PHE A 177 -15.58 -3.19 -2.68
C PHE A 177 -17.07 -3.27 -3.05
N ILE A 178 -17.81 -4.23 -2.48
CA ILE A 178 -19.24 -4.40 -2.71
C ILE A 178 -20.01 -3.13 -2.34
N THR A 179 -19.71 -2.56 -1.16
CA THR A 179 -20.37 -1.33 -0.69
C THR A 179 -20.05 -0.14 -1.57
N ALA A 180 -18.77 0.06 -1.92
CA ALA A 180 -18.33 1.17 -2.75
C ALA A 180 -18.95 1.15 -4.17
N ASN A 181 -19.25 -0.05 -4.69
CA ASN A 181 -19.83 -0.23 -6.02
C ASN A 181 -21.36 -0.52 -5.97
N SER A 182 -21.99 -0.46 -4.80
CA SER A 182 -23.43 -0.74 -4.59
C SER A 182 -23.88 -2.07 -5.20
N LEU A 183 -23.03 -3.11 -5.13
CA LEU A 183 -23.30 -4.42 -5.73
C LEU A 183 -24.29 -5.23 -4.89
N GLN A 184 -25.27 -5.82 -5.57
CA GLN A 184 -26.20 -6.80 -4.98
C GLN A 184 -25.64 -8.19 -5.24
N VAL A 185 -25.07 -8.81 -4.23
CA VAL A 185 -24.37 -10.10 -4.36
C VAL A 185 -25.05 -11.20 -3.56
N THR A 186 -24.91 -12.44 -4.01
CA THR A 186 -25.16 -13.64 -3.22
C THR A 186 -23.83 -14.17 -2.69
N THR A 187 -23.80 -14.58 -1.42
CA THR A 187 -22.60 -15.19 -0.81
C THR A 187 -22.69 -16.71 -0.92
N ASP A 188 -21.71 -17.33 -1.55
CA ASP A 188 -21.53 -18.77 -1.60
C ASP A 188 -20.94 -19.31 -0.27
N PRO A 189 -21.23 -20.54 0.16
CA PRO A 189 -20.58 -21.14 1.34
C PRO A 189 -19.05 -21.14 1.29
N THR A 190 -18.46 -21.11 0.10
CA THR A 190 -16.99 -20.94 -0.09
C THR A 190 -16.47 -19.54 0.23
N ARG A 191 -17.34 -18.60 0.53
CA ARG A 191 -17.04 -17.16 0.72
C ARG A 191 -16.88 -16.34 -0.56
N VAL A 192 -16.98 -16.94 -1.74
CA VAL A 192 -17.08 -16.18 -3.01
C VAL A 192 -18.40 -15.42 -3.01
N ARG A 193 -18.40 -14.17 -3.47
CA ARG A 193 -19.62 -13.40 -3.75
C ARG A 193 -19.86 -13.46 -5.24
N TYR A 194 -21.12 -13.67 -5.64
CA TYR A 194 -21.45 -13.77 -7.04
C TYR A 194 -22.73 -13.05 -7.44
N ILE A 195 -22.81 -12.67 -8.70
CA ILE A 195 -23.99 -12.10 -9.36
C ILE A 195 -24.25 -12.92 -10.64
N ILE A 196 -25.43 -13.48 -10.79
CA ILE A 196 -25.85 -14.12 -12.04
C ILE A 196 -26.68 -13.14 -12.82
N SER A 197 -26.22 -12.73 -14.01
CA SER A 197 -26.97 -11.89 -14.94
C SER A 197 -27.72 -12.69 -16.01
N ALA A 198 -27.27 -13.93 -16.28
CA ALA A 198 -27.96 -14.90 -17.12
C ALA A 198 -27.62 -16.30 -16.63
N GLU A 199 -28.63 -17.17 -16.47
CA GLU A 199 -28.40 -18.56 -16.05
C GLU A 199 -27.88 -19.43 -17.19
N GLY A 200 -28.26 -19.15 -18.43
CA GLY A 200 -27.99 -20.00 -19.58
C GLY A 200 -28.84 -21.28 -19.57
N THR A 201 -28.43 -22.27 -20.34
CA THR A 201 -29.11 -23.57 -20.47
C THR A 201 -28.20 -24.70 -20.02
N GLY A 202 -28.77 -25.84 -19.54
CA GLY A 202 -28.00 -27.00 -19.13
C GLY A 202 -27.11 -26.75 -17.90
N LYS A 203 -27.63 -26.05 -16.87
CA LYS A 203 -26.85 -25.74 -15.61
C LYS A 203 -26.29 -27.02 -14.95
N THR A 204 -26.99 -28.13 -15.03
CA THR A 204 -26.59 -29.43 -14.47
C THR A 204 -25.50 -30.12 -15.28
N ASP A 205 -25.24 -29.65 -16.51
CA ASP A 205 -24.22 -30.24 -17.38
C ASP A 205 -22.82 -29.71 -17.00
N LEU A 206 -22.75 -28.53 -16.37
CA LEU A 206 -21.48 -27.97 -15.89
C LEU A 206 -21.02 -28.72 -14.64
N LYS A 207 -19.91 -29.44 -14.77
CA LYS A 207 -19.22 -30.18 -13.71
C LYS A 207 -17.82 -29.65 -13.54
N GLU A 208 -17.18 -29.93 -12.41
CA GLU A 208 -15.79 -29.54 -12.18
C GLU A 208 -14.83 -30.10 -13.26
N THR A 209 -15.13 -31.27 -13.84
CA THR A 209 -14.30 -31.90 -14.87
C THR A 209 -14.64 -31.46 -16.30
N SER A 210 -15.67 -30.65 -16.50
CA SER A 210 -16.10 -30.19 -17.82
C SER A 210 -15.05 -29.35 -18.50
N LYS A 211 -14.91 -29.48 -19.82
CA LYS A 211 -14.24 -28.49 -20.64
C LYS A 211 -15.21 -27.36 -20.95
N VAL A 212 -14.81 -26.13 -20.68
CA VAL A 212 -15.65 -24.96 -20.90
C VAL A 212 -14.93 -23.99 -21.85
N ASN A 213 -15.65 -23.54 -22.88
CA ASN A 213 -15.22 -22.38 -23.64
C ASN A 213 -15.83 -21.13 -22.98
N VAL A 214 -15.02 -20.19 -22.58
CA VAL A 214 -15.44 -19.01 -21.82
C VAL A 214 -14.87 -17.72 -22.38
N LYS A 215 -15.67 -16.66 -22.35
CA LYS A 215 -15.20 -15.29 -22.43
C LYS A 215 -15.12 -14.73 -21.02
N TYR A 216 -14.08 -14.00 -20.70
CA TYR A 216 -13.92 -13.45 -19.35
C TYR A 216 -13.10 -12.17 -19.31
N THR A 217 -13.26 -11.44 -18.21
CA THR A 217 -12.38 -10.35 -17.81
C THR A 217 -12.07 -10.52 -16.33
N GLY A 218 -10.77 -10.65 -16.00
CA GLY A 218 -10.25 -10.72 -14.65
C GLY A 218 -9.63 -9.39 -14.23
N ARG A 219 -10.06 -8.87 -13.09
CA ARG A 219 -9.63 -7.58 -12.53
C ARG A 219 -9.25 -7.73 -11.06
N PHE A 220 -8.40 -6.83 -10.61
CA PHE A 220 -8.28 -6.53 -9.18
C PHE A 220 -9.47 -5.71 -8.71
N LEU A 221 -9.70 -5.64 -7.39
CA LEU A 221 -10.80 -4.86 -6.82
C LEU A 221 -10.69 -3.34 -7.11
N ASN A 222 -9.52 -2.84 -7.50
CA ASN A 222 -9.34 -1.45 -7.95
C ASN A 222 -9.74 -1.21 -9.42
N GLY A 223 -10.23 -2.24 -10.10
CA GLY A 223 -10.69 -2.19 -11.50
C GLY A 223 -9.62 -2.47 -12.55
N THR A 224 -8.34 -2.57 -12.18
CA THR A 224 -7.26 -2.86 -13.13
C THR A 224 -7.39 -4.28 -13.67
N THR A 225 -7.50 -4.43 -14.99
CA THR A 225 -7.56 -5.73 -15.67
C THR A 225 -6.17 -6.36 -15.69
N PHE A 226 -6.07 -7.62 -15.29
CA PHE A 226 -4.83 -8.40 -15.36
C PHE A 226 -4.88 -9.49 -16.43
N ASP A 227 -6.08 -9.92 -16.83
CA ASP A 227 -6.26 -10.95 -17.86
C ASP A 227 -7.67 -10.87 -18.47
N SER A 228 -7.81 -11.24 -19.76
CA SER A 228 -9.12 -11.28 -20.43
C SER A 228 -9.09 -12.11 -21.72
N SER A 229 -10.26 -12.64 -22.11
CA SER A 229 -10.50 -13.24 -23.42
C SER A 229 -11.86 -12.84 -23.94
N THR A 230 -11.90 -12.15 -25.08
CA THR A 230 -13.13 -11.71 -25.78
C THR A 230 -13.59 -12.70 -26.84
N ASP A 231 -12.70 -13.50 -27.41
CA ASP A 231 -13.00 -14.46 -28.48
C ASP A 231 -13.40 -15.83 -27.95
N GLY A 232 -13.13 -16.06 -26.65
CA GLY A 232 -13.35 -17.33 -25.97
C GLY A 232 -12.10 -18.21 -25.96
N VAL A 233 -11.87 -18.84 -24.83
CA VAL A 233 -10.76 -19.79 -24.61
C VAL A 233 -11.29 -21.02 -23.90
N THR A 234 -10.75 -22.20 -24.24
CA THR A 234 -11.20 -23.47 -23.66
C THR A 234 -10.28 -23.90 -22.53
N PHE A 235 -10.87 -24.20 -21.39
CA PHE A 235 -10.21 -24.73 -20.20
C PHE A 235 -10.89 -26.00 -19.71
N THR A 236 -10.16 -26.84 -18.97
CA THR A 236 -10.75 -27.81 -18.06
C THR A 236 -11.03 -27.09 -16.74
N LEU A 237 -12.28 -27.09 -16.28
CA LEU A 237 -12.72 -26.20 -15.19
C LEU A 237 -11.95 -26.44 -13.89
N ASN A 238 -11.66 -27.69 -13.51
CA ASN A 238 -10.90 -28.00 -12.29
C ASN A 238 -9.38 -27.70 -12.37
N GLU A 239 -8.87 -27.29 -13.54
CA GLU A 239 -7.51 -26.80 -13.71
C GLU A 239 -7.40 -25.28 -13.45
N LEU A 240 -8.54 -24.61 -13.27
CA LEU A 240 -8.62 -23.18 -12.95
C LEU A 240 -8.56 -22.93 -11.44
N ILE A 241 -8.65 -21.67 -11.06
CA ILE A 241 -8.65 -21.28 -9.64
C ILE A 241 -9.90 -21.81 -8.91
N PRO A 242 -9.79 -22.15 -7.60
CA PRO A 242 -10.90 -22.75 -6.84
C PRO A 242 -12.19 -21.92 -6.85
N GLY A 243 -12.10 -20.60 -6.93
CA GLY A 243 -13.26 -19.72 -7.01
C GLY A 243 -14.15 -19.95 -8.24
N TRP A 244 -13.62 -20.53 -9.31
CA TRP A 244 -14.40 -20.91 -10.51
C TRP A 244 -15.00 -22.29 -10.37
N TYR A 245 -14.18 -23.34 -10.21
CA TYR A 245 -14.67 -24.71 -10.29
C TYR A 245 -15.56 -25.14 -9.11
N LYS A 246 -15.38 -24.50 -7.94
CA LYS A 246 -16.24 -24.77 -6.78
C LYS A 246 -17.57 -24.03 -6.81
N VAL A 247 -17.68 -22.94 -7.57
CA VAL A 247 -18.83 -22.04 -7.49
C VAL A 247 -19.74 -22.11 -8.71
N MET A 248 -19.18 -22.22 -9.91
CA MET A 248 -19.97 -22.18 -11.14
C MET A 248 -20.86 -23.40 -11.39
N PRO A 249 -20.45 -24.66 -11.06
CA PRO A 249 -21.29 -25.84 -11.28
C PRO A 249 -22.69 -25.73 -10.64
N GLY A 250 -23.71 -26.08 -11.40
CA GLY A 250 -25.11 -26.02 -10.98
C GLY A 250 -25.73 -24.62 -10.93
N LYS A 251 -24.95 -23.54 -11.11
CA LYS A 251 -25.44 -22.15 -11.09
C LYS A 251 -25.70 -21.58 -12.48
N ILE A 252 -24.81 -21.85 -13.43
CA ILE A 252 -24.91 -21.37 -14.80
C ILE A 252 -24.59 -22.49 -15.79
N GLY A 253 -25.10 -22.36 -17.02
CA GLY A 253 -24.86 -23.28 -18.13
C GLY A 253 -24.40 -22.53 -19.39
N THR A 254 -24.55 -23.16 -20.56
CA THR A 254 -24.19 -22.53 -21.85
C THR A 254 -24.98 -21.23 -22.07
N GLY A 255 -24.33 -20.17 -22.42
CA GLY A 255 -24.87 -18.79 -22.51
C GLY A 255 -25.03 -18.09 -21.17
N GLY A 256 -24.67 -18.76 -20.06
CA GLY A 256 -24.76 -18.21 -18.72
C GLY A 256 -23.68 -17.14 -18.49
N LYS A 257 -24.03 -16.11 -17.68
CA LYS A 257 -23.14 -15.00 -17.31
C LYS A 257 -23.14 -14.84 -15.81
N ILE A 258 -21.95 -14.85 -15.22
CA ILE A 258 -21.73 -14.71 -13.78
C ILE A 258 -20.55 -13.75 -13.51
N ARG A 259 -20.71 -12.93 -12.49
CA ARG A 259 -19.59 -12.19 -11.89
C ARG A 259 -19.20 -12.86 -10.58
N LEU A 260 -17.92 -13.09 -10.39
CA LEU A 260 -17.36 -13.71 -9.20
C LEU A 260 -16.40 -12.73 -8.51
N ILE A 261 -16.64 -12.43 -7.23
CA ILE A 261 -15.69 -11.68 -6.39
C ILE A 261 -15.08 -12.70 -5.44
N ILE A 262 -13.80 -13.00 -5.67
CA ILE A 262 -13.11 -14.19 -5.16
C ILE A 262 -12.09 -13.78 -4.10
N PRO A 263 -12.17 -14.33 -2.86
CA PRO A 263 -11.13 -14.13 -1.85
C PRO A 263 -9.82 -14.78 -2.29
N SER A 264 -8.71 -14.25 -1.78
CA SER A 264 -7.36 -14.57 -2.28
C SER A 264 -7.01 -16.06 -2.23
N ASP A 265 -7.43 -16.78 -1.19
CA ASP A 265 -7.17 -18.21 -1.00
C ASP A 265 -7.94 -19.11 -1.96
N LEU A 266 -8.99 -18.60 -2.61
CA LEU A 266 -9.72 -19.26 -3.69
C LEU A 266 -9.31 -18.74 -5.09
N GLY A 267 -8.39 -17.78 -5.13
CA GLY A 267 -7.65 -17.32 -6.31
C GLY A 267 -6.27 -17.99 -6.37
N TYR A 268 -5.21 -17.17 -6.31
CA TYR A 268 -3.82 -17.61 -6.38
C TYR A 268 -3.12 -17.71 -5.01
N GLY A 269 -3.84 -17.43 -3.91
CA GLY A 269 -3.32 -17.53 -2.54
C GLY A 269 -2.20 -16.56 -2.23
N GLN A 270 -1.25 -17.00 -1.42
CA GLN A 270 -0.11 -16.18 -0.97
C GLN A 270 0.96 -15.98 -2.05
N SER A 271 0.97 -16.84 -3.07
CA SER A 271 1.99 -16.81 -4.11
C SER A 271 1.66 -15.77 -5.18
N SER A 272 2.60 -14.87 -5.44
CA SER A 272 2.50 -13.98 -6.60
C SER A 272 2.59 -14.76 -7.91
N GLN A 273 1.82 -14.35 -8.91
CA GLN A 273 1.99 -14.83 -10.28
C GLN A 273 2.93 -13.89 -11.03
N THR A 274 3.76 -14.44 -11.89
CA THR A 274 4.71 -13.67 -12.69
C THR A 274 4.57 -14.02 -14.17
N ASP A 275 4.91 -13.06 -15.04
CA ASP A 275 5.09 -13.32 -16.46
C ASP A 275 6.38 -14.11 -16.74
N GLY A 276 6.63 -14.47 -18.00
CA GLY A 276 7.82 -15.19 -18.42
C GLY A 276 9.14 -14.41 -18.22
N MET A 277 9.08 -13.14 -17.86
CA MET A 277 10.22 -12.27 -17.56
C MET A 277 10.40 -12.05 -16.05
N GLY A 278 9.54 -12.64 -15.21
CA GLY A 278 9.59 -12.52 -13.76
C GLY A 278 8.90 -11.28 -13.19
N THR A 279 8.19 -10.50 -14.03
CA THR A 279 7.39 -9.36 -13.55
C THR A 279 6.13 -9.87 -12.85
N VAL A 280 5.85 -9.36 -11.65
CA VAL A 280 4.63 -9.74 -10.92
C VAL A 280 3.40 -9.20 -11.65
N THR A 281 2.56 -10.12 -12.14
CA THR A 281 1.29 -9.81 -12.80
C THR A 281 0.11 -9.85 -11.82
N ILE A 282 0.13 -10.79 -10.85
CA ILE A 282 -0.87 -10.86 -9.77
C ILE A 282 -0.11 -10.99 -8.44
N PRO A 283 -0.14 -9.96 -7.59
CA PRO A 283 0.45 -10.04 -6.26
C PRO A 283 -0.20 -11.12 -5.39
N GLY A 284 0.58 -11.71 -4.50
CA GLY A 284 0.03 -12.65 -3.50
C GLY A 284 -1.05 -11.97 -2.64
N ASN A 285 -1.99 -12.76 -2.16
CA ASN A 285 -3.14 -12.32 -1.36
C ASN A 285 -4.07 -11.32 -2.09
N SER A 286 -4.11 -11.33 -3.42
CA SER A 286 -5.04 -10.51 -4.20
C SER A 286 -6.44 -11.11 -4.22
N CYS A 287 -7.45 -10.34 -3.77
CA CYS A 287 -8.84 -10.61 -4.08
C CYS A 287 -9.12 -10.26 -5.55
N LEU A 288 -9.92 -11.06 -6.24
CA LEU A 288 -10.14 -10.98 -7.68
C LEU A 288 -11.61 -10.74 -8.02
N ASP A 289 -11.86 -10.05 -9.12
CA ASP A 289 -13.17 -9.75 -9.69
C ASP A 289 -13.22 -10.22 -11.13
N PHE A 290 -14.06 -11.23 -11.42
CA PHE A 290 -14.21 -11.79 -12.74
C PHE A 290 -15.63 -11.63 -13.29
N ASP A 291 -15.75 -11.13 -14.51
CA ASP A 291 -16.93 -11.33 -15.35
C ASP A 291 -16.69 -12.52 -16.27
N ILE A 292 -17.62 -13.48 -16.31
CA ILE A 292 -17.48 -14.74 -17.05
C ILE A 292 -18.76 -15.02 -17.84
N GLU A 293 -18.60 -15.38 -19.10
CA GLU A 293 -19.66 -15.90 -19.98
C GLU A 293 -19.27 -17.29 -20.47
N ILE A 294 -20.12 -18.29 -20.26
CA ILE A 294 -19.93 -19.64 -20.80
C ILE A 294 -20.46 -19.68 -22.24
N VAL A 295 -19.57 -19.90 -23.20
CA VAL A 295 -19.90 -20.03 -24.61
C VAL A 295 -20.36 -21.47 -24.92
N SER A 296 -19.66 -22.48 -24.40
CA SER A 296 -20.03 -23.88 -24.54
C SER A 296 -19.47 -24.76 -23.43
N ILE A 297 -20.11 -25.91 -23.19
CA ILE A 297 -19.71 -26.93 -22.23
C ILE A 297 -19.53 -28.25 -22.98
N THR A 298 -18.45 -28.98 -22.68
CA THR A 298 -18.18 -30.36 -23.16
C THR A 298 -17.78 -31.21 -21.96
N ASN A 299 -18.45 -32.36 -21.79
CA ASN A 299 -18.19 -33.35 -20.72
C ASN A 299 -17.40 -34.53 -21.24
#